data_ea89dcd365c62b909fcf550d308b1819
#
_entry.id   ea89dcd365c62b909fcf550d308b1819
#
_cell.length_a   1.000
_cell.length_b   1.000
_cell.length_c   1.000
_cell.angle_alpha   90.00
_cell.angle_beta   90.00
_cell.angle_gamma   90.00
#
_symmetry.space_group_name_H-M   'P 1'
#
loop_
_entity.id
_entity.type
_entity.pdbx_description
1 polymer ?
#
loop_
_entity_poly.entity_id
_entity_poly.type
_entity_poly.pdbx_seq_one_letter_code
_entity_poly.pdbx_strand_id
1 'polypeptide(L)'
;MEEYKDAHFTLRLFKAVLNLPQFKNYSAGIVVQAYLPDAYDFQTELLEFAKARVDGGGAPIKMRLVKGCNLEMETVISSLKGWPNPIRPSKTEVDANYLCLLERGLMPENARVLHLGVASHNLFSIAYAYLLAQKYGTTGYMTFEMLEGMANHLWRAQSMLGNRVILYTPVVKNEHFLNAVSYLVRRMDENTAPDNFLTHSFNLKPDTKEWDFLAKQFEEAYAMKDHLTHVSPRVQNRNLPYTPVAPSDTMQNEPDTDFDVSQNQEWVRRIFAKWKKSGTEEPEIIPLQIGAETVVCKNRYKYLDRCQNDEVCICEMSQADSAQVEKIIEIAETDPAGWRKTTLEERHRIMYEAANRLADMRGDLIGCMCAVTGKTVIEGDVEVSEAVDYARFYTTAMKKFAALDDIEIKPKGTILVISPWNFPCAIPVGGIVAGLAGGNTVILKPATVAAPVAWMFAKAFWDAGVPKEALQVIITNREALKVLTTAPAIKHIILTGGTD
;
A
#
# COMPACT_ATOMS: atom_id res chain seq x y z
N MET A 1 -4.00 18.04 5.70
CA MET A 1 -3.60 16.84 4.92
C MET A 1 -2.08 16.89 4.86
N GLU A 2 -1.42 16.11 5.71
CA GLU A 2 0.05 16.14 5.82
C GLU A 2 0.67 14.96 5.05
N GLU A 3 0.07 13.78 5.12
CA GLU A 3 0.51 12.58 4.41
C GLU A 3 -0.47 12.24 3.27
N TYR A 4 0.06 11.73 2.15
CA TYR A 4 -0.76 11.37 0.99
C TYR A 4 -1.84 10.34 1.33
N LYS A 5 -1.48 9.31 2.10
CA LYS A 5 -2.41 8.23 2.51
C LYS A 5 -3.68 8.72 3.22
N ASP A 6 -3.58 9.87 3.93
CA ASP A 6 -4.70 10.42 4.69
C ASP A 6 -5.43 11.55 3.96
N ALA A 7 -4.96 11.97 2.78
CA ALA A 7 -5.47 13.15 2.09
C ALA A 7 -6.97 13.04 1.77
N HIS A 8 -7.38 11.98 1.09
CA HIS A 8 -8.79 11.75 0.73
C HIS A 8 -9.69 11.55 1.97
N PHE A 9 -9.19 10.83 2.99
CA PHE A 9 -9.93 10.62 4.23
C PHE A 9 -10.15 11.94 4.97
N THR A 10 -9.08 12.74 5.12
CA THR A 10 -9.12 14.06 5.77
C THR A 10 -10.10 14.99 5.09
N LEU A 11 -10.10 15.03 3.76
CA LEU A 11 -11.02 15.86 2.97
C LEU A 11 -12.48 15.45 3.19
N ARG A 12 -12.76 14.15 3.16
CA ARG A 12 -14.11 13.62 3.42
C ARG A 12 -14.56 13.93 4.85
N LEU A 13 -13.69 13.72 5.84
CA LEU A 13 -13.99 14.00 7.24
C LEU A 13 -14.26 15.49 7.47
N PHE A 14 -13.42 16.37 6.89
CA PHE A 14 -13.59 17.82 6.97
C PHE A 14 -14.96 18.25 6.45
N LYS A 15 -15.37 17.78 5.28
CA LYS A 15 -16.68 18.08 4.71
C LYS A 15 -17.83 17.49 5.53
N ALA A 16 -17.70 16.25 6.00
CA ALA A 16 -18.73 15.58 6.81
C ALA A 16 -18.98 16.34 8.12
N VAL A 17 -17.92 16.73 8.82
CA VAL A 17 -18.03 17.49 10.07
C VAL A 17 -18.66 18.87 9.84
N LEU A 18 -18.23 19.59 8.80
CA LEU A 18 -18.77 20.92 8.52
C LEU A 18 -20.20 20.93 7.99
N ASN A 19 -20.71 19.79 7.52
CA ASN A 19 -22.12 19.63 7.15
C ASN A 19 -23.06 19.46 8.37
N LEU A 20 -22.51 19.24 9.57
CA LEU A 20 -23.34 19.18 10.79
C LEU A 20 -23.94 20.55 11.08
N PRO A 21 -25.24 20.63 11.46
CA PRO A 21 -25.95 21.91 11.65
C PRO A 21 -25.26 22.90 12.59
N GLN A 22 -24.65 22.40 13.68
CA GLN A 22 -23.96 23.23 14.67
C GLN A 22 -22.71 23.94 14.08
N PHE A 23 -22.15 23.47 12.99
CA PHE A 23 -20.98 24.07 12.33
C PHE A 23 -21.32 24.93 11.12
N LYS A 24 -22.62 25.17 10.86
CA LYS A 24 -23.04 25.94 9.67
C LYS A 24 -22.34 27.31 9.58
N ASN A 25 -22.16 28.00 10.68
CA ASN A 25 -21.56 29.33 10.74
C ASN A 25 -20.07 29.30 11.14
N TYR A 26 -19.45 28.12 11.19
CA TYR A 26 -18.05 27.97 11.56
C TYR A 26 -17.14 28.00 10.33
N SER A 27 -16.23 28.98 10.26
CA SER A 27 -15.23 29.07 9.19
C SER A 27 -13.97 28.28 9.58
N ALA A 28 -13.91 27.03 9.15
CA ALA A 28 -12.75 26.17 9.37
C ALA A 28 -11.76 26.22 8.21
N GLY A 29 -10.53 25.77 8.46
CA GLY A 29 -9.49 25.68 7.44
C GLY A 29 -8.95 24.26 7.24
N ILE A 30 -8.49 23.99 6.03
CA ILE A 30 -7.81 22.76 5.65
C ILE A 30 -6.53 23.08 4.86
N VAL A 31 -5.52 22.20 4.94
CA VAL A 31 -4.24 22.39 4.23
C VAL A 31 -4.24 21.58 2.94
N VAL A 32 -3.80 22.21 1.84
CA VAL A 32 -3.55 21.56 0.54
C VAL A 32 -2.08 21.74 0.18
N GLN A 33 -1.44 20.65 -0.26
CA GLN A 33 -0.02 20.61 -0.58
C GLN A 33 0.20 20.59 -2.10
N ALA A 34 0.84 21.61 -2.64
CA ALA A 34 1.06 21.78 -4.08
C ALA A 34 2.03 20.76 -4.69
N TYR A 35 2.82 20.04 -3.88
CA TYR A 35 3.72 19.01 -4.39
C TYR A 35 2.96 17.77 -4.94
N LEU A 36 1.64 17.65 -4.65
CA LEU A 36 0.78 16.62 -5.19
C LEU A 36 0.12 17.10 -6.49
N PRO A 37 0.15 16.32 -7.58
CA PRO A 37 -0.70 16.57 -8.75
C PRO A 37 -2.19 16.66 -8.38
N ASP A 38 -2.66 15.80 -7.49
CA ASP A 38 -4.04 15.73 -6.96
C ASP A 38 -4.49 17.02 -6.25
N ALA A 39 -3.59 17.90 -5.88
CA ALA A 39 -3.93 19.17 -5.20
C ALA A 39 -4.90 20.04 -6.00
N TYR A 40 -4.88 19.93 -7.33
CA TYR A 40 -5.81 20.64 -8.20
C TYR A 40 -7.25 20.10 -8.03
N ASP A 41 -7.40 18.78 -7.96
CA ASP A 41 -8.70 18.14 -7.76
C ASP A 41 -9.20 18.36 -6.32
N PHE A 42 -8.31 18.33 -5.32
CA PHE A 42 -8.66 18.69 -3.94
C PHE A 42 -9.16 20.13 -3.83
N GLN A 43 -8.53 21.07 -4.54
CA GLN A 43 -9.01 22.44 -4.58
C GLN A 43 -10.37 22.54 -5.30
N THR A 44 -10.58 21.78 -6.37
CA THR A 44 -11.87 21.73 -7.08
C THR A 44 -12.97 21.28 -6.14
N GLU A 45 -12.77 20.17 -5.47
CA GLU A 45 -13.73 19.57 -4.52
C GLU A 45 -14.03 20.51 -3.33
N LEU A 46 -13.00 21.23 -2.85
CA LEU A 46 -13.17 22.23 -1.79
C LEU A 46 -13.95 23.46 -2.28
N LEU A 47 -13.72 23.92 -3.52
CA LEU A 47 -14.46 25.04 -4.12
C LEU A 47 -15.94 24.72 -4.31
N GLU A 48 -16.25 23.53 -4.84
CA GLU A 48 -17.62 23.05 -5.01
C GLU A 48 -18.35 22.95 -3.65
N PHE A 49 -17.68 22.35 -2.65
CA PHE A 49 -18.21 22.26 -1.30
C PHE A 49 -18.43 23.64 -0.67
N ALA A 50 -17.45 24.54 -0.77
CA ALA A 50 -17.51 25.88 -0.19
C ALA A 50 -18.63 26.72 -0.84
N LYS A 51 -18.78 26.61 -2.16
CA LYS A 51 -19.84 27.29 -2.92
C LYS A 51 -21.22 26.82 -2.47
N ALA A 52 -21.47 25.52 -2.48
CA ALA A 52 -22.74 24.95 -2.03
C ALA A 52 -23.08 25.35 -0.58
N ARG A 53 -22.05 25.39 0.27
CA ARG A 53 -22.20 25.80 1.69
C ARG A 53 -22.59 27.27 1.81
N VAL A 54 -21.91 28.18 1.12
CA VAL A 54 -22.20 29.63 1.17
C VAL A 54 -23.54 29.93 0.52
N ASP A 55 -23.88 29.31 -0.60
CA ASP A 55 -25.20 29.44 -1.26
C ASP A 55 -26.32 28.97 -0.34
N GLY A 56 -26.07 27.96 0.51
CA GLY A 56 -26.96 27.49 1.58
C GLY A 56 -26.97 28.36 2.85
N GLY A 57 -26.33 29.55 2.82
CA GLY A 57 -26.26 30.50 3.93
C GLY A 57 -25.32 30.08 5.05
N GLY A 58 -24.32 29.24 4.77
CA GLY A 58 -23.23 28.86 5.68
C GLY A 58 -22.03 29.78 5.58
N ALA A 59 -21.06 29.66 6.50
CA ALA A 59 -19.84 30.44 6.49
C ALA A 59 -18.87 29.92 5.40
N PRO A 60 -18.05 30.80 4.77
CA PRO A 60 -16.96 30.40 3.91
C PRO A 60 -15.93 29.57 4.70
N ILE A 61 -15.14 28.77 3.98
CA ILE A 61 -14.04 28.01 4.56
C ILE A 61 -12.69 28.56 4.08
N LYS A 62 -11.60 28.04 4.66
CA LYS A 62 -10.25 28.47 4.32
C LYS A 62 -9.42 27.31 3.80
N MET A 63 -8.68 27.53 2.75
CA MET A 63 -7.62 26.64 2.25
C MET A 63 -6.25 27.26 2.53
N ARG A 64 -5.44 26.58 3.34
CA ARG A 64 -4.02 26.92 3.47
C ARG A 64 -3.25 26.21 2.38
N LEU A 65 -2.63 26.97 1.49
CA LEU A 65 -1.83 26.45 0.39
C LEU A 65 -0.36 26.42 0.79
N VAL A 66 0.22 25.24 0.84
CA VAL A 66 1.64 25.00 1.11
C VAL A 66 2.29 24.31 -0.08
N LYS A 67 3.62 24.38 -0.22
CA LYS A 67 4.36 23.65 -1.26
C LYS A 67 4.37 22.16 -0.98
N GLY A 68 4.75 21.75 0.23
CA GLY A 68 4.77 20.37 0.71
C GLY A 68 5.82 20.20 1.80
N CYS A 69 5.65 19.19 2.66
CA CYS A 69 6.53 19.03 3.83
C CYS A 69 6.99 17.59 4.11
N ASN A 70 6.53 16.59 3.36
CA ASN A 70 6.82 15.17 3.60
C ASN A 70 7.48 14.47 2.39
N LEU A 71 8.27 15.20 1.63
CA LEU A 71 8.85 14.73 0.37
C LEU A 71 9.65 13.43 0.54
N GLU A 72 10.55 13.38 1.52
CA GLU A 72 11.40 12.22 1.79
C GLU A 72 10.56 11.03 2.26
N MET A 73 9.59 11.27 3.14
CA MET A 73 8.72 10.22 3.68
C MET A 73 7.86 9.59 2.57
N GLU A 74 7.24 10.39 1.70
CA GLU A 74 6.44 9.90 0.57
C GLU A 74 7.31 9.10 -0.41
N THR A 75 8.55 9.55 -0.65
CA THR A 75 9.50 8.85 -1.50
C THR A 75 9.90 7.49 -0.91
N VAL A 76 10.22 7.44 0.38
CA VAL A 76 10.60 6.20 1.07
C VAL A 76 9.44 5.21 1.11
N ILE A 77 8.23 5.66 1.50
CA ILE A 77 7.04 4.80 1.55
C ILE A 77 6.74 4.23 0.16
N SER A 78 6.75 5.07 -0.87
CA SER A 78 6.48 4.62 -2.25
C SER A 78 7.49 3.58 -2.71
N SER A 79 8.79 3.79 -2.42
CA SER A 79 9.85 2.84 -2.74
C SER A 79 9.68 1.50 -2.01
N LEU A 80 9.38 1.53 -0.71
CA LEU A 80 9.19 0.32 0.09
C LEU A 80 7.96 -0.50 -0.34
N LYS A 81 6.93 0.17 -0.84
CA LYS A 81 5.67 -0.46 -1.27
C LYS A 81 5.63 -0.82 -2.75
N GLY A 82 6.64 -0.44 -3.52
CA GLY A 82 6.64 -0.61 -4.97
C GLY A 82 5.59 0.24 -5.69
N TRP A 83 5.21 1.39 -5.13
CA TRP A 83 4.23 2.31 -5.69
C TRP A 83 4.89 3.48 -6.42
N PRO A 84 4.22 4.07 -7.43
CA PRO A 84 4.67 5.34 -7.98
C PRO A 84 4.70 6.42 -6.88
N ASN A 85 5.74 7.26 -6.91
CA ASN A 85 5.82 8.38 -5.97
C ASN A 85 4.67 9.38 -6.24
N PRO A 86 3.84 9.76 -5.24
CA PRO A 86 2.68 10.61 -5.46
C PRO A 86 3.05 12.07 -5.71
N ILE A 87 4.29 12.47 -5.45
CA ILE A 87 4.73 13.86 -5.55
C ILE A 87 5.25 14.21 -6.93
N ARG A 88 5.25 15.50 -7.25
CA ARG A 88 5.85 16.03 -8.48
C ARG A 88 7.35 15.80 -8.50
N PRO A 89 7.95 15.45 -9.66
CA PRO A 89 9.34 15.01 -9.75
C PRO A 89 10.37 16.14 -9.56
N SER A 90 9.96 17.40 -9.70
CA SER A 90 10.89 18.54 -9.60
C SER A 90 10.32 19.69 -8.77
N LYS A 91 11.22 20.46 -8.16
CA LYS A 91 10.87 21.69 -7.44
C LYS A 91 10.17 22.70 -8.36
N THR A 92 10.59 22.82 -9.60
CA THR A 92 9.97 23.73 -10.60
C THR A 92 8.51 23.37 -10.82
N GLU A 93 8.18 22.07 -10.93
CA GLU A 93 6.79 21.63 -11.06
C GLU A 93 5.98 21.86 -9.78
N VAL A 94 6.59 21.70 -8.59
CA VAL A 94 5.94 22.02 -7.32
C VAL A 94 5.62 23.52 -7.25
N ASP A 95 6.58 24.35 -7.59
CA ASP A 95 6.42 25.81 -7.60
C ASP A 95 5.38 26.24 -8.66
N ALA A 96 5.40 25.65 -9.84
CA ALA A 96 4.41 25.89 -10.89
C ALA A 96 2.99 25.52 -10.44
N ASN A 97 2.81 24.36 -9.81
CA ASN A 97 1.51 23.94 -9.28
C ASN A 97 1.05 24.86 -8.13
N TYR A 98 1.98 25.31 -7.29
CA TYR A 98 1.67 26.29 -6.25
C TYR A 98 1.12 27.59 -6.85
N LEU A 99 1.74 28.11 -7.92
CA LEU A 99 1.28 29.31 -8.63
C LEU A 99 -0.07 29.11 -9.33
N CYS A 100 -0.29 27.94 -9.93
CA CYS A 100 -1.57 27.56 -10.55
C CYS A 100 -2.72 27.58 -9.52
N LEU A 101 -2.52 26.89 -8.38
CA LEU A 101 -3.51 26.82 -7.30
C LEU A 101 -3.74 28.18 -6.62
N LEU A 102 -2.69 28.97 -6.49
CA LEU A 102 -2.72 30.33 -5.95
C LEU A 102 -3.58 31.24 -6.84
N GLU A 103 -3.31 31.27 -8.14
CA GLU A 103 -4.05 32.09 -9.10
C GLU A 103 -5.52 31.72 -9.11
N ARG A 104 -5.84 30.44 -9.23
CA ARG A 104 -7.22 29.93 -9.18
C ARG A 104 -7.92 30.27 -7.87
N GLY A 105 -7.24 30.15 -6.72
CA GLY A 105 -7.80 30.47 -5.41
C GLY A 105 -8.09 31.95 -5.22
N LEU A 106 -7.35 32.84 -5.87
CA LEU A 106 -7.53 34.30 -5.77
C LEU A 106 -8.53 34.87 -6.76
N MET A 107 -9.04 34.09 -7.73
CA MET A 107 -10.14 34.54 -8.61
C MET A 107 -11.34 35.00 -7.77
N PRO A 108 -12.02 36.11 -8.09
CA PRO A 108 -13.06 36.72 -7.24
C PRO A 108 -14.19 35.75 -6.87
N GLU A 109 -14.63 34.93 -7.78
CA GLU A 109 -15.69 33.94 -7.58
C GLU A 109 -15.27 32.81 -6.61
N ASN A 110 -13.99 32.46 -6.57
CA ASN A 110 -13.42 31.43 -5.71
C ASN A 110 -13.06 31.98 -4.32
N ALA A 111 -12.40 33.12 -4.30
CA ALA A 111 -11.90 33.73 -3.06
C ALA A 111 -13.00 34.06 -2.06
N ARG A 112 -14.22 34.39 -2.52
CA ARG A 112 -15.37 34.71 -1.67
C ARG A 112 -15.85 33.53 -0.83
N VAL A 113 -15.71 32.31 -1.34
CA VAL A 113 -16.23 31.09 -0.71
C VAL A 113 -15.13 30.27 -0.05
N LEU A 114 -13.91 30.29 -0.64
CA LEU A 114 -12.73 29.56 -0.18
C LEU A 114 -11.59 30.57 0.04
N HIS A 115 -11.50 31.10 1.26
CA HIS A 115 -10.45 32.04 1.63
C HIS A 115 -9.08 31.37 1.52
N LEU A 116 -8.07 32.11 1.09
CA LEU A 116 -6.74 31.57 0.86
C LEU A 116 -5.75 31.94 1.95
N GLY A 117 -5.10 30.95 2.53
CA GLY A 117 -3.91 31.11 3.35
C GLY A 117 -2.67 30.85 2.50
N VAL A 118 -1.93 31.91 2.16
CA VAL A 118 -0.70 31.85 1.36
C VAL A 118 0.47 31.50 2.27
N ALA A 119 0.82 30.21 2.35
CA ALA A 119 1.90 29.76 3.21
C ALA A 119 3.20 29.66 2.40
N SER A 120 4.06 30.66 2.56
CA SER A 120 5.36 30.72 1.87
C SER A 120 6.30 31.69 2.56
N HIS A 121 7.62 31.39 2.47
CA HIS A 121 8.72 32.32 2.78
C HIS A 121 9.40 32.85 1.51
N ASN A 122 9.01 32.39 0.33
CA ASN A 122 9.57 32.79 -0.93
C ASN A 122 9.04 34.18 -1.33
N LEU A 123 9.95 35.17 -1.43
CA LEU A 123 9.61 36.55 -1.75
C LEU A 123 8.84 36.68 -3.05
N PHE A 124 9.23 35.96 -4.10
CA PHE A 124 8.58 36.03 -5.41
C PHE A 124 7.15 35.50 -5.37
N SER A 125 6.94 34.37 -4.68
CA SER A 125 5.59 33.79 -4.48
C SER A 125 4.69 34.74 -3.66
N ILE A 126 5.24 35.36 -2.62
CA ILE A 126 4.54 36.35 -1.76
C ILE A 126 4.17 37.60 -2.58
N ALA A 127 5.11 38.16 -3.32
CA ALA A 127 4.88 39.33 -4.17
C ALA A 127 3.84 39.05 -5.25
N TYR A 128 3.93 37.89 -5.90
CA TYR A 128 2.93 37.47 -6.88
C TYR A 128 1.53 37.37 -6.29
N ALA A 129 1.38 36.69 -5.14
CA ALA A 129 0.10 36.59 -4.45
C ALA A 129 -0.48 37.96 -4.09
N TYR A 130 0.34 38.86 -3.58
CA TYR A 130 -0.05 40.24 -3.21
C TYR A 130 -0.56 41.02 -4.43
N LEU A 131 0.24 41.07 -5.49
CA LEU A 131 -0.11 41.83 -6.70
C LEU A 131 -1.35 41.23 -7.40
N LEU A 132 -1.48 39.91 -7.40
CA LEU A 132 -2.63 39.25 -8.01
C LEU A 132 -3.91 39.51 -7.20
N ALA A 133 -3.85 39.43 -5.86
CA ALA A 133 -4.97 39.76 -5.01
C ALA A 133 -5.41 41.22 -5.13
N GLN A 134 -4.47 42.15 -5.30
CA GLN A 134 -4.79 43.54 -5.60
C GLN A 134 -5.48 43.68 -6.95
N LYS A 135 -4.92 43.06 -8.00
CA LYS A 135 -5.51 43.06 -9.34
C LYS A 135 -6.94 42.56 -9.37
N TYR A 136 -7.26 41.54 -8.60
CA TYR A 136 -8.59 40.93 -8.53
C TYR A 136 -9.50 41.54 -7.46
N GLY A 137 -8.99 42.45 -6.62
CA GLY A 137 -9.76 43.02 -5.50
C GLY A 137 -10.10 42.01 -4.40
N THR A 138 -9.26 40.98 -4.21
CA THR A 138 -9.52 39.85 -3.30
C THR A 138 -8.62 39.83 -2.07
N THR A 139 -7.92 40.92 -1.76
CA THR A 139 -7.03 41.04 -0.60
C THR A 139 -7.72 40.74 0.74
N GLY A 140 -9.02 41.06 0.86
CA GLY A 140 -9.82 40.78 2.06
C GLY A 140 -10.07 39.29 2.33
N TYR A 141 -9.89 38.43 1.33
CA TYR A 141 -10.10 36.98 1.41
C TYR A 141 -8.79 36.18 1.50
N MET A 142 -7.66 36.87 1.67
CA MET A 142 -6.34 36.25 1.74
C MET A 142 -5.63 36.58 3.06
N THR A 143 -4.82 35.65 3.53
CA THR A 143 -3.86 35.86 4.63
C THR A 143 -2.52 35.31 4.23
N PHE A 144 -1.42 35.98 4.62
CA PHE A 144 -0.10 35.37 4.56
C PHE A 144 0.15 34.52 5.80
N GLU A 145 0.72 33.34 5.63
CA GLU A 145 0.96 32.40 6.73
C GLU A 145 2.44 32.00 6.72
N MET A 146 3.14 32.34 7.80
CA MET A 146 4.57 32.20 7.88
C MET A 146 4.98 31.54 9.21
N LEU A 147 6.12 30.89 9.24
CA LEU A 147 6.67 30.33 10.47
C LEU A 147 7.39 31.41 11.26
N GLU A 148 7.10 31.45 12.56
CA GLU A 148 7.79 32.37 13.47
C GLU A 148 9.27 32.00 13.56
N GLY A 149 10.14 33.01 13.65
CA GLY A 149 11.59 32.84 13.68
C GLY A 149 12.25 32.70 12.32
N MET A 150 11.47 32.46 11.27
CA MET A 150 11.95 32.38 9.89
C MET A 150 11.53 33.61 9.09
N ALA A 151 12.43 34.15 8.28
CA ALA A 151 12.16 35.29 7.40
C ALA A 151 11.41 36.47 8.07
N ASN A 152 11.83 36.86 9.27
CA ASN A 152 11.17 37.90 10.07
C ASN A 152 11.01 39.24 9.32
N HIS A 153 11.93 39.59 8.43
CA HIS A 153 11.86 40.78 7.61
C HIS A 153 10.68 40.72 6.61
N LEU A 154 10.33 39.55 6.09
CA LEU A 154 9.24 39.41 5.12
C LEU A 154 7.87 39.56 5.79
N TRP A 155 7.62 38.90 6.92
CA TRP A 155 6.31 39.06 7.57
C TRP A 155 6.09 40.47 8.12
N ARG A 156 7.17 41.14 8.59
CA ARG A 156 7.10 42.56 9.02
C ARG A 156 6.76 43.45 7.84
N ALA A 157 7.41 43.25 6.68
CA ALA A 157 7.10 44.00 5.47
C ALA A 157 5.63 43.82 5.04
N GLN A 158 5.10 42.56 5.11
CA GLN A 158 3.68 42.31 4.81
C GLN A 158 2.75 43.04 5.79
N SER A 159 3.05 43.03 7.06
CA SER A 159 2.28 43.77 8.08
C SER A 159 2.32 45.30 7.85
N MET A 160 3.47 45.84 7.47
CA MET A 160 3.60 47.28 7.14
C MET A 160 2.81 47.67 5.88
N LEU A 161 2.63 46.75 4.93
CA LEU A 161 1.77 46.92 3.76
C LEU A 161 0.28 46.77 4.07
N GLY A 162 -0.08 46.55 5.33
CA GLY A 162 -1.47 46.37 5.77
C GLY A 162 -2.05 44.98 5.49
N ASN A 163 -1.22 44.02 5.13
CA ASN A 163 -1.67 42.64 4.89
C ASN A 163 -1.91 41.90 6.20
N ARG A 164 -2.88 40.96 6.18
CA ARG A 164 -3.14 40.05 7.32
C ARG A 164 -2.09 38.94 7.33
N VAL A 165 -1.36 38.82 8.42
CA VAL A 165 -0.32 37.82 8.61
C VAL A 165 -0.67 36.91 9.78
N ILE A 166 -0.54 35.60 9.61
CA ILE A 166 -0.62 34.59 10.66
C ILE A 166 0.76 33.98 10.83
N LEU A 167 1.29 34.01 12.07
CA LEU A 167 2.54 33.35 12.41
C LEU A 167 2.25 32.00 13.06
N TYR A 168 2.88 30.97 12.53
CA TYR A 168 2.81 29.61 13.05
C TYR A 168 3.98 29.33 13.97
N THR A 169 3.69 28.76 15.12
CA THR A 169 4.69 28.27 16.08
C THR A 169 4.20 26.96 16.68
N PRO A 170 5.08 25.99 16.98
CA PRO A 170 4.69 24.80 17.70
C PRO A 170 4.16 25.16 19.09
N VAL A 171 2.95 24.70 19.43
CA VAL A 171 2.36 24.85 20.76
C VAL A 171 2.14 23.47 21.34
N VAL A 172 2.96 23.09 22.32
CA VAL A 172 2.90 21.79 22.97
C VAL A 172 3.02 21.92 24.48
N LYS A 173 2.47 20.96 25.22
CA LYS A 173 2.74 20.84 26.65
C LYS A 173 4.19 20.40 26.88
N ASN A 174 4.76 20.70 28.05
CA ASN A 174 6.13 20.33 28.40
C ASN A 174 6.41 18.83 28.25
N GLU A 175 5.45 17.98 28.56
CA GLU A 175 5.53 16.52 28.41
C GLU A 175 5.69 16.05 26.94
N HIS A 176 5.30 16.91 25.99
CA HIS A 176 5.38 16.65 24.55
C HIS A 176 6.43 17.51 23.82
N PHE A 177 7.36 18.12 24.58
CA PHE A 177 8.36 19.04 24.00
C PHE A 177 9.20 18.42 22.87
N LEU A 178 9.50 17.12 22.94
CA LEU A 178 10.20 16.40 21.87
C LEU A 178 9.49 16.47 20.53
N ASN A 179 8.16 16.55 20.52
CA ASN A 179 7.38 16.70 19.27
C ASN A 179 7.63 18.06 18.62
N ALA A 180 7.76 19.12 19.43
CA ALA A 180 8.12 20.46 18.93
C ALA A 180 9.56 20.48 18.37
N VAL A 181 10.48 19.79 19.03
CA VAL A 181 11.87 19.67 18.55
C VAL A 181 11.90 18.94 17.21
N SER A 182 11.23 17.81 17.10
CA SER A 182 11.15 17.06 15.84
C SER A 182 10.53 17.87 14.70
N TYR A 183 9.50 18.66 15.00
CA TYR A 183 8.89 19.58 14.03
C TYR A 183 9.89 20.62 13.54
N LEU A 184 10.65 21.25 14.43
CA LEU A 184 11.62 22.29 14.09
C LEU A 184 12.83 21.73 13.33
N VAL A 185 13.33 20.55 13.71
CA VAL A 185 14.45 19.89 13.00
C VAL A 185 14.09 19.65 11.54
N ARG A 186 12.93 19.08 11.24
CA ARG A 186 12.48 18.91 9.85
C ARG A 186 12.40 20.22 9.07
N ARG A 187 11.97 21.31 9.72
CA ARG A 187 11.95 22.65 9.08
C ARG A 187 13.34 23.17 8.82
N MET A 188 14.30 22.90 9.69
CA MET A 188 15.69 23.30 9.47
C MET A 188 16.31 22.53 8.30
N ASP A 189 16.08 21.23 8.21
CA ASP A 189 16.59 20.40 7.10
C ASP A 189 16.00 20.87 5.75
N GLU A 190 14.70 21.09 5.67
CA GLU A 190 14.03 21.63 4.48
C GLU A 190 14.61 22.98 4.04
N ASN A 191 14.94 23.85 4.99
CA ASN A 191 15.43 25.20 4.71
C ASN A 191 16.91 25.23 4.29
N THR A 192 17.66 24.15 4.48
CA THR A 192 19.07 24.03 4.07
C THR A 192 19.25 23.39 2.69
N ALA A 193 18.17 22.91 2.06
CA ALA A 193 18.23 22.35 0.72
C ALA A 193 18.75 23.39 -0.30
N PRO A 194 19.66 23.00 -1.22
CA PRO A 194 20.32 23.94 -2.13
C PRO A 194 19.38 24.76 -3.04
N ASP A 195 18.20 24.25 -3.31
CA ASP A 195 17.17 24.87 -4.15
C ASP A 195 16.09 25.61 -3.33
N ASN A 196 16.18 25.60 -2.01
CA ASN A 196 15.23 26.31 -1.15
C ASN A 196 15.52 27.82 -1.17
N PHE A 197 14.45 28.63 -1.27
CA PHE A 197 14.56 30.09 -1.24
C PHE A 197 15.33 30.63 -0.01
N LEU A 198 15.11 30.05 1.19
CA LEU A 198 15.71 30.56 2.42
C LEU A 198 17.25 30.39 2.44
N THR A 199 17.79 29.38 1.76
CA THR A 199 19.24 29.19 1.62
C THR A 199 19.90 30.38 0.91
N HIS A 200 19.20 31.00 -0.04
CA HIS A 200 19.68 32.12 -0.85
C HIS A 200 19.19 33.49 -0.36
N SER A 201 18.28 33.52 0.63
CA SER A 201 17.60 34.76 1.06
C SER A 201 18.43 35.64 1.98
N PHE A 202 19.56 35.13 2.51
CA PHE A 202 20.38 35.88 3.42
C PHE A 202 21.11 37.01 2.69
N ASN A 203 20.82 38.27 3.09
CA ASN A 203 21.29 39.48 2.41
C ASN A 203 20.88 39.63 0.92
N LEU A 204 19.79 39.00 0.52
CA LEU A 204 19.28 39.08 -0.84
C LEU A 204 19.03 40.55 -1.25
N LYS A 205 19.61 40.95 -2.38
CA LYS A 205 19.44 42.30 -2.96
C LYS A 205 19.16 42.15 -4.46
N PRO A 206 18.37 43.09 -5.05
CA PRO A 206 18.26 43.19 -6.50
C PRO A 206 19.66 43.30 -7.15
N ASP A 207 19.78 42.85 -8.38
CA ASP A 207 21.00 42.91 -9.20
C ASP A 207 22.16 42.06 -8.67
N THR A 208 21.87 41.02 -7.87
CA THR A 208 22.86 40.00 -7.45
C THR A 208 22.60 38.67 -8.18
N LYS A 209 23.64 37.82 -8.25
CA LYS A 209 23.54 36.49 -8.84
C LYS A 209 22.47 35.62 -8.16
N GLU A 210 22.33 35.75 -6.86
CA GLU A 210 21.33 35.07 -6.05
C GLU A 210 19.92 35.54 -6.42
N TRP A 211 19.74 36.84 -6.65
CA TRP A 211 18.47 37.39 -7.11
C TRP A 211 18.11 36.86 -8.50
N ASP A 212 19.05 36.92 -9.44
CA ASP A 212 18.84 36.42 -10.79
C ASP A 212 18.51 34.93 -10.82
N PHE A 213 19.19 34.14 -9.99
CA PHE A 213 18.91 32.71 -9.83
C PHE A 213 17.48 32.46 -9.34
N LEU A 214 17.05 33.13 -8.28
CA LEU A 214 15.71 32.98 -7.71
C LEU A 214 14.60 33.54 -8.63
N ALA A 215 14.87 34.65 -9.32
CA ALA A 215 13.96 35.21 -10.31
C ALA A 215 13.75 34.24 -11.47
N LYS A 216 14.83 33.65 -11.98
CA LYS A 216 14.78 32.64 -13.03
C LYS A 216 13.98 31.40 -12.61
N GLN A 217 14.18 30.88 -11.39
CA GLN A 217 13.36 29.77 -10.86
C GLN A 217 11.86 30.14 -10.86
N PHE A 218 11.52 31.36 -10.47
CA PHE A 218 10.13 31.80 -10.48
C PHE A 218 9.59 31.92 -11.90
N GLU A 219 10.32 32.48 -12.84
CA GLU A 219 9.96 32.62 -14.25
C GLU A 219 9.72 31.26 -14.92
N GLU A 220 10.60 30.30 -14.67
CA GLU A 220 10.46 28.92 -15.16
C GLU A 220 9.18 28.26 -14.61
N ALA A 221 8.93 28.38 -13.32
CA ALA A 221 7.72 27.86 -12.68
C ALA A 221 6.46 28.57 -13.22
N TYR A 222 6.51 29.90 -13.42
CA TYR A 222 5.41 30.65 -13.97
C TYR A 222 5.08 30.26 -15.41
N ALA A 223 6.08 30.07 -16.26
CA ALA A 223 5.90 29.61 -17.63
C ALA A 223 5.30 28.19 -17.71
N MET A 224 5.58 27.34 -16.71
CA MET A 224 5.11 25.96 -16.68
C MET A 224 3.69 25.80 -16.10
N LYS A 225 3.18 26.74 -15.30
CA LYS A 225 1.98 26.59 -14.47
C LYS A 225 0.71 26.18 -15.22
N ASP A 226 0.56 26.59 -16.49
CA ASP A 226 -0.61 26.30 -17.31
C ASP A 226 -0.46 25.01 -18.16
N HIS A 227 0.68 24.33 -18.06
CA HIS A 227 1.02 23.13 -18.84
C HIS A 227 1.20 21.87 -17.99
N LEU A 228 0.91 21.96 -16.69
CA LEU A 228 1.04 20.82 -15.76
C LEU A 228 -0.04 19.79 -15.98
N THR A 229 0.33 18.52 -15.90
CA THR A 229 -0.66 17.46 -15.67
C THR A 229 -1.12 17.48 -14.22
N HIS A 230 -2.41 17.28 -13.99
CA HIS A 230 -3.00 17.15 -12.65
C HIS A 230 -3.40 15.70 -12.35
N VAL A 231 -3.01 14.75 -13.22
CA VAL A 231 -3.29 13.34 -13.04
C VAL A 231 -2.32 12.76 -11.99
N SER A 232 -2.88 12.11 -10.97
CA SER A 232 -2.09 11.37 -9.98
C SER A 232 -1.27 10.25 -10.63
N PRO A 233 -0.01 10.04 -10.26
CA PRO A 233 0.74 8.87 -10.67
C PRO A 233 0.27 7.57 -9.96
N ARG A 234 -0.51 7.69 -8.89
CA ARG A 234 -1.07 6.58 -8.10
C ARG A 234 -2.35 6.06 -8.75
N VAL A 235 -2.21 5.19 -9.74
CA VAL A 235 -3.30 4.70 -10.61
C VAL A 235 -3.53 3.18 -10.49
N GLN A 236 -2.94 2.51 -9.50
CA GLN A 236 -3.13 1.08 -9.31
C GLN A 236 -4.62 0.73 -9.21
N ASN A 237 -5.04 -0.32 -9.94
CA ASN A 237 -6.45 -0.74 -9.97
C ASN A 237 -6.55 -2.27 -9.90
N ARG A 238 -6.82 -2.80 -8.72
CA ARG A 238 -7.01 -4.24 -8.46
C ARG A 238 -8.32 -4.81 -9.02
N ASN A 239 -9.17 -3.97 -9.63
CA ASN A 239 -10.36 -4.46 -10.34
C ASN A 239 -10.06 -4.91 -11.77
N LEU A 240 -8.90 -4.53 -12.31
CA LEU A 240 -8.44 -4.99 -13.62
C LEU A 240 -7.83 -6.39 -13.51
N PRO A 241 -7.91 -7.20 -14.58
CA PRO A 241 -7.22 -8.48 -14.65
C PRO A 241 -5.72 -8.32 -14.33
N TYR A 242 -5.17 -9.27 -13.60
CA TYR A 242 -3.74 -9.28 -13.32
C TYR A 242 -2.93 -9.44 -14.61
N THR A 243 -1.86 -8.67 -14.74
CA THR A 243 -0.93 -8.80 -15.87
C THR A 243 0.19 -9.75 -15.47
N PRO A 244 0.28 -10.95 -16.08
CA PRO A 244 1.30 -11.93 -15.73
C PRO A 244 2.72 -11.41 -15.94
N VAL A 245 3.60 -11.73 -15.00
CA VAL A 245 5.03 -11.41 -15.07
C VAL A 245 5.77 -12.60 -15.69
N ALA A 246 6.56 -12.34 -16.73
CA ALA A 246 7.38 -13.37 -17.36
C ALA A 246 8.53 -13.85 -16.44
N PRO A 247 8.95 -15.13 -16.53
CA PRO A 247 10.11 -15.62 -15.81
C PRO A 247 11.35 -14.76 -16.07
N SER A 248 12.08 -14.44 -15.01
CA SER A 248 13.25 -13.54 -15.05
C SER A 248 14.35 -14.03 -14.13
N ASP A 249 15.60 -13.74 -14.48
CA ASP A 249 16.77 -13.99 -13.65
C ASP A 249 17.00 -12.84 -12.62
N THR A 250 16.24 -11.76 -12.73
CA THR A 250 16.19 -10.67 -11.76
C THR A 250 14.80 -10.57 -11.15
N MET A 251 14.75 -10.67 -9.84
CA MET A 251 13.48 -10.56 -9.11
C MET A 251 13.07 -9.11 -8.94
N GLN A 252 11.78 -8.85 -9.12
CA GLN A 252 11.10 -7.64 -8.66
C GLN A 252 10.01 -8.04 -7.67
N ASN A 253 9.91 -7.31 -6.57
CA ASN A 253 8.88 -7.56 -5.56
C ASN A 253 7.50 -7.26 -6.12
N GLU A 254 6.53 -8.04 -5.68
CA GLU A 254 5.12 -7.78 -5.97
C GLU A 254 4.66 -6.56 -5.17
N PRO A 255 4.12 -5.52 -5.82
CA PRO A 255 3.66 -4.34 -5.09
C PRO A 255 2.43 -4.65 -4.23
N ASP A 256 2.42 -4.12 -3.00
CA ASP A 256 1.25 -4.14 -2.15
C ASP A 256 0.09 -3.36 -2.79
N THR A 257 -1.12 -3.62 -2.32
CA THR A 257 -2.29 -2.86 -2.77
C THR A 257 -2.27 -1.45 -2.20
N ASP A 258 -2.39 -0.47 -3.08
CA ASP A 258 -2.56 0.93 -2.72
C ASP A 258 -4.01 1.19 -2.29
N PHE A 259 -4.28 1.13 -0.99
CA PHE A 259 -5.62 1.35 -0.45
C PHE A 259 -6.02 2.83 -0.40
N ASP A 260 -5.12 3.74 -0.72
CA ASP A 260 -5.40 5.19 -0.75
C ASP A 260 -6.19 5.56 -2.01
N VAL A 261 -6.09 4.77 -3.08
CA VAL A 261 -6.87 4.99 -4.30
C VAL A 261 -8.27 4.40 -4.21
N SER A 262 -9.27 5.16 -4.64
CA SER A 262 -10.68 4.85 -4.47
C SER A 262 -11.12 3.53 -5.14
N GLN A 263 -10.57 3.21 -6.32
CA GLN A 263 -10.86 1.96 -7.04
C GLN A 263 -10.44 0.71 -6.25
N ASN A 264 -9.35 0.78 -5.49
CA ASN A 264 -8.92 -0.33 -4.64
C ASN A 264 -9.77 -0.46 -3.37
N GLN A 265 -10.30 0.66 -2.84
CA GLN A 265 -11.28 0.60 -1.76
C GLN A 265 -12.59 -0.07 -2.21
N GLU A 266 -13.01 0.15 -3.47
CA GLU A 266 -14.16 -0.54 -4.04
C GLU A 266 -13.89 -2.04 -4.26
N TRP A 267 -12.68 -2.39 -4.69
CA TRP A 267 -12.25 -3.78 -4.79
C TRP A 267 -12.34 -4.50 -3.43
N VAL A 268 -11.91 -3.87 -2.34
CA VAL A 268 -12.06 -4.42 -0.96
C VAL A 268 -13.53 -4.67 -0.60
N ARG A 269 -14.43 -3.73 -0.93
CA ARG A 269 -15.88 -3.93 -0.67
C ARG A 269 -16.42 -5.14 -1.41
N ARG A 270 -15.96 -5.41 -2.64
CA ARG A 270 -16.34 -6.60 -3.39
C ARG A 270 -15.81 -7.89 -2.77
N ILE A 271 -14.58 -7.88 -2.23
CA ILE A 271 -14.05 -9.03 -1.48
C ILE A 271 -14.98 -9.35 -0.30
N PHE A 272 -15.30 -8.36 0.52
CA PHE A 272 -16.21 -8.59 1.66
C PHE A 272 -17.59 -9.05 1.22
N ALA A 273 -18.17 -8.47 0.17
CA ALA A 273 -19.46 -8.90 -0.35
C ALA A 273 -19.44 -10.37 -0.83
N LYS A 274 -18.36 -10.80 -1.49
CA LYS A 274 -18.19 -12.19 -1.97
C LYS A 274 -18.01 -13.18 -0.81
N TRP A 275 -17.25 -12.81 0.22
CA TRP A 275 -16.87 -13.72 1.32
C TRP A 275 -17.84 -13.69 2.49
N LYS A 276 -18.73 -12.72 2.57
CA LYS A 276 -19.79 -12.67 3.58
C LYS A 276 -20.87 -13.68 3.24
N LYS A 277 -20.72 -14.91 3.74
CA LYS A 277 -21.71 -15.98 3.55
C LYS A 277 -22.99 -15.72 4.36
N SER A 278 -24.12 -16.18 3.85
CA SER A 278 -25.35 -16.28 4.64
C SER A 278 -25.35 -17.61 5.41
N GLY A 279 -25.86 -17.64 6.64
CA GLY A 279 -25.95 -18.89 7.41
C GLY A 279 -26.92 -19.93 6.84
N THR A 280 -27.58 -19.61 5.72
CA THR A 280 -28.55 -20.49 5.01
C THR A 280 -27.92 -21.25 3.84
N GLU A 281 -26.67 -20.92 3.45
CA GLU A 281 -25.97 -21.62 2.36
C GLU A 281 -25.37 -22.94 2.87
N GLU A 282 -25.49 -23.99 2.06
CA GLU A 282 -24.78 -25.24 2.35
C GLU A 282 -23.27 -25.01 2.23
N PRO A 283 -22.46 -25.44 3.23
CA PRO A 283 -21.03 -25.26 3.17
C PRO A 283 -20.39 -26.11 2.06
N GLU A 284 -19.40 -25.53 1.37
CA GLU A 284 -18.59 -26.27 0.40
C GLU A 284 -17.85 -27.42 1.08
N ILE A 285 -17.90 -28.62 0.49
CA ILE A 285 -17.12 -29.76 0.97
C ILE A 285 -15.80 -29.81 0.17
N ILE A 286 -14.70 -29.55 0.86
CA ILE A 286 -13.34 -29.65 0.32
C ILE A 286 -12.84 -31.08 0.52
N PRO A 287 -12.54 -31.81 -0.57
CA PRO A 287 -12.06 -33.19 -0.49
C PRO A 287 -10.60 -33.28 -0.03
N LEU A 288 -10.17 -34.46 0.34
CA LEU A 288 -8.77 -34.82 0.48
C LEU A 288 -8.19 -35.15 -0.89
N GLN A 289 -7.01 -34.63 -1.21
CA GLN A 289 -6.28 -34.97 -2.43
C GLN A 289 -5.17 -35.98 -2.10
N ILE A 290 -5.21 -37.18 -2.67
CA ILE A 290 -4.23 -38.25 -2.50
C ILE A 290 -3.60 -38.54 -3.87
N GLY A 291 -2.47 -37.91 -4.16
CA GLY A 291 -1.93 -37.93 -5.53
C GLY A 291 -2.99 -37.42 -6.53
N ALA A 292 -3.26 -38.19 -7.57
CA ALA A 292 -4.29 -37.85 -8.56
C ALA A 292 -5.74 -38.06 -8.07
N GLU A 293 -5.96 -38.83 -7.02
CA GLU A 293 -7.29 -39.17 -6.51
C GLU A 293 -7.88 -38.09 -5.59
N THR A 294 -9.18 -37.85 -5.72
CA THR A 294 -9.95 -36.93 -4.88
C THR A 294 -10.91 -37.75 -4.00
N VAL A 295 -10.82 -37.62 -2.68
CA VAL A 295 -11.56 -38.43 -1.72
C VAL A 295 -12.34 -37.55 -0.76
N VAL A 296 -13.67 -37.75 -0.69
CA VAL A 296 -14.51 -37.13 0.35
C VAL A 296 -14.58 -38.05 1.54
N CYS A 297 -14.01 -37.62 2.67
CA CYS A 297 -13.98 -38.40 3.90
C CYS A 297 -15.25 -38.20 4.74
N LYS A 298 -15.60 -39.20 5.55
CA LYS A 298 -16.67 -39.07 6.57
C LYS A 298 -16.26 -38.11 7.68
N ASN A 299 -14.99 -38.15 8.09
CA ASN A 299 -14.45 -37.24 9.09
C ASN A 299 -14.04 -35.93 8.41
N ARG A 300 -14.65 -34.83 8.86
CA ARG A 300 -14.45 -33.50 8.30
C ARG A 300 -14.29 -32.46 9.40
N TYR A 301 -13.50 -31.44 9.13
CA TYR A 301 -13.36 -30.29 10.02
C TYR A 301 -14.17 -29.13 9.46
N LYS A 302 -14.96 -28.47 10.33
CA LYS A 302 -15.78 -27.31 9.97
C LYS A 302 -15.02 -26.02 10.15
N TYR A 303 -15.09 -25.12 9.17
CA TYR A 303 -14.50 -23.80 9.20
C TYR A 303 -15.59 -22.75 9.34
N LEU A 304 -15.55 -22.04 10.46
CA LEU A 304 -16.53 -21.01 10.80
C LEU A 304 -15.99 -19.63 10.42
N ASP A 305 -16.90 -18.72 10.04
CA ASP A 305 -16.56 -17.34 9.72
C ASP A 305 -16.27 -16.55 11.00
N ARG A 306 -15.00 -16.25 11.24
CA ARG A 306 -14.54 -15.48 12.41
C ARG A 306 -15.03 -14.03 12.41
N CYS A 307 -15.49 -13.52 11.27
CA CYS A 307 -16.05 -12.17 11.15
C CYS A 307 -17.55 -12.11 11.47
N GLN A 308 -18.25 -13.26 11.61
CA GLN A 308 -19.68 -13.36 11.77
C GLN A 308 -20.13 -14.18 13.01
N ASN A 309 -19.49 -14.01 14.16
CA ASN A 309 -19.89 -14.64 15.46
C ASN A 309 -19.92 -16.17 15.45
N ASP A 310 -19.06 -16.83 14.68
CA ASP A 310 -18.87 -18.31 14.65
C ASP A 310 -20.13 -19.14 14.34
N GLU A 311 -21.20 -18.56 13.79
CA GLU A 311 -22.44 -19.29 13.45
C GLU A 311 -22.50 -19.74 11.98
N VAL A 312 -21.69 -19.11 11.13
CA VAL A 312 -21.69 -19.36 9.68
C VAL A 312 -20.57 -20.31 9.30
N CYS A 313 -20.92 -21.47 8.77
CA CYS A 313 -19.94 -22.41 8.23
C CYS A 313 -19.55 -22.02 6.80
N ILE A 314 -18.25 -21.77 6.56
CA ILE A 314 -17.71 -21.38 5.27
C ILE A 314 -17.52 -22.62 4.39
N CYS A 315 -16.86 -23.65 4.95
CA CYS A 315 -16.59 -24.92 4.28
C CYS A 315 -16.33 -26.03 5.30
N GLU A 316 -16.37 -27.27 4.82
CA GLU A 316 -15.91 -28.45 5.55
C GLU A 316 -14.76 -29.09 4.77
N MET A 317 -13.65 -29.45 5.43
CA MET A 317 -12.52 -30.13 4.79
C MET A 317 -12.39 -31.57 5.29
N SER A 318 -12.19 -32.50 4.35
CA SER A 318 -11.93 -33.91 4.63
C SER A 318 -10.63 -34.09 5.38
N GLN A 319 -10.64 -34.83 6.50
CA GLN A 319 -9.45 -35.15 7.29
C GLN A 319 -8.92 -36.53 6.92
N ALA A 320 -7.59 -36.62 6.74
CA ALA A 320 -6.90 -37.87 6.50
C ALA A 320 -6.78 -38.71 7.77
N ASP A 321 -7.06 -40.01 7.66
CA ASP A 321 -6.70 -41.02 8.63
C ASP A 321 -5.27 -41.56 8.45
N SER A 322 -4.80 -42.44 9.32
CA SER A 322 -3.44 -42.98 9.28
C SER A 322 -3.12 -43.73 7.99
N ALA A 323 -4.06 -44.53 7.46
CA ALA A 323 -3.85 -45.29 6.23
C ALA A 323 -3.76 -44.33 4.98
N GLN A 324 -4.57 -43.29 4.98
CA GLN A 324 -4.50 -42.25 3.92
C GLN A 324 -3.20 -41.45 4.00
N VAL A 325 -2.71 -41.16 5.20
CA VAL A 325 -1.40 -40.53 5.42
C VAL A 325 -0.26 -41.40 4.89
N GLU A 326 -0.26 -42.73 5.18
CA GLU A 326 0.72 -43.68 4.64
C GLU A 326 0.73 -43.67 3.11
N LYS A 327 -0.45 -43.69 2.46
CA LYS A 327 -0.57 -43.64 1.01
C LYS A 327 -0.02 -42.29 0.44
N ILE A 328 -0.28 -41.17 1.10
CA ILE A 328 0.25 -39.85 0.73
C ILE A 328 1.78 -39.84 0.80
N ILE A 329 2.37 -40.43 1.84
CA ILE A 329 3.80 -40.56 2.03
C ILE A 329 4.43 -41.40 0.93
N GLU A 330 3.83 -42.58 0.62
CA GLU A 330 4.28 -43.47 -0.45
C GLU A 330 4.29 -42.79 -1.82
N ILE A 331 3.23 -42.05 -2.16
CA ILE A 331 3.14 -41.30 -3.41
C ILE A 331 4.24 -40.23 -3.47
N ALA A 332 4.44 -39.48 -2.39
CA ALA A 332 5.48 -38.44 -2.34
C ALA A 332 6.90 -39.04 -2.43
N GLU A 333 7.14 -40.22 -1.82
CA GLU A 333 8.43 -40.91 -1.85
C GLU A 333 8.72 -41.49 -3.24
N THR A 334 7.74 -42.13 -3.85
CA THR A 334 7.92 -42.78 -5.17
C THR A 334 7.95 -41.80 -6.33
N ASP A 335 7.36 -40.60 -6.16
CA ASP A 335 7.30 -39.55 -7.18
C ASP A 335 6.83 -40.06 -8.55
N PRO A 336 5.62 -40.62 -8.68
CA PRO A 336 5.16 -41.23 -9.90
C PRO A 336 5.01 -40.25 -11.06
N ALA A 337 4.84 -38.96 -10.76
CA ALA A 337 4.80 -37.88 -11.75
C ALA A 337 6.18 -37.48 -12.25
N GLY A 338 7.26 -37.90 -11.59
CA GLY A 338 8.64 -37.61 -11.99
C GLY A 338 9.10 -36.17 -11.77
N TRP A 339 8.52 -35.47 -10.80
CA TRP A 339 8.90 -34.07 -10.47
C TRP A 339 10.39 -33.90 -10.22
N ARG A 340 11.04 -34.85 -9.55
CA ARG A 340 12.49 -34.83 -9.29
C ARG A 340 13.34 -34.83 -10.54
N LYS A 341 12.79 -35.28 -11.69
CA LYS A 341 13.48 -35.35 -12.97
C LYS A 341 13.25 -34.13 -13.86
N THR A 342 12.35 -33.21 -13.48
CA THR A 342 12.11 -31.96 -14.20
C THR A 342 13.36 -31.10 -14.21
N THR A 343 13.57 -30.34 -15.27
CA THR A 343 14.69 -29.40 -15.35
C THR A 343 14.51 -28.23 -14.44
N LEU A 344 15.59 -27.54 -14.10
CA LEU A 344 15.54 -26.33 -13.30
C LEU A 344 14.75 -25.21 -14.01
N GLU A 345 14.93 -25.08 -15.31
CA GLU A 345 14.22 -24.12 -16.17
C GLU A 345 12.72 -24.37 -16.18
N GLU A 346 12.31 -25.62 -16.25
CA GLU A 346 10.90 -25.99 -16.21
C GLU A 346 10.29 -25.68 -14.84
N ARG A 347 10.96 -26.03 -13.75
CA ARG A 347 10.53 -25.66 -12.39
C ARG A 347 10.46 -24.15 -12.22
N HIS A 348 11.45 -23.43 -12.74
CA HIS A 348 11.45 -21.96 -12.70
C HIS A 348 10.23 -21.38 -13.39
N ARG A 349 9.92 -21.83 -14.60
CA ARG A 349 8.73 -21.41 -15.35
C ARG A 349 7.44 -21.72 -14.60
N ILE A 350 7.31 -22.92 -14.04
CA ILE A 350 6.12 -23.34 -13.28
C ILE A 350 5.95 -22.49 -12.01
N MET A 351 7.04 -22.20 -11.28
CA MET A 351 6.95 -21.38 -10.07
C MET A 351 6.58 -19.92 -10.37
N TYR A 352 7.06 -19.34 -11.50
CA TYR A 352 6.62 -18.02 -11.94
C TYR A 352 5.13 -18.01 -12.32
N GLU A 353 4.66 -19.06 -12.99
CA GLU A 353 3.23 -19.20 -13.29
C GLU A 353 2.40 -19.34 -11.99
N ALA A 354 2.88 -20.10 -11.00
CA ALA A 354 2.26 -20.19 -9.69
C ALA A 354 2.22 -18.82 -8.99
N ALA A 355 3.31 -18.05 -9.06
CA ALA A 355 3.37 -16.68 -8.54
C ALA A 355 2.31 -15.77 -9.20
N ASN A 356 2.16 -15.84 -10.52
CA ASN A 356 1.15 -15.10 -11.27
C ASN A 356 -0.27 -15.46 -10.83
N ARG A 357 -0.54 -16.75 -10.63
CA ARG A 357 -1.85 -17.23 -10.15
C ARG A 357 -2.15 -16.80 -8.73
N LEU A 358 -1.14 -16.81 -7.84
CA LEU A 358 -1.27 -16.27 -6.47
C LEU A 358 -1.61 -14.78 -6.50
N ALA A 359 -0.96 -14.00 -7.37
CA ALA A 359 -1.23 -12.58 -7.53
C ALA A 359 -2.63 -12.32 -8.11
N ASP A 360 -3.07 -13.11 -9.09
CA ASP A 360 -4.41 -12.99 -9.70
C ASP A 360 -5.53 -13.31 -8.69
N MET A 361 -5.35 -14.34 -7.85
CA MET A 361 -6.31 -14.72 -6.82
C MET A 361 -6.17 -13.95 -5.50
N ARG A 362 -5.40 -12.86 -5.47
CA ARG A 362 -5.13 -12.04 -4.27
C ARG A 362 -6.37 -11.75 -3.45
N GLY A 363 -7.45 -11.28 -4.10
CA GLY A 363 -8.70 -10.94 -3.41
C GLY A 363 -9.35 -12.13 -2.71
N ASP A 364 -9.32 -13.29 -3.33
CA ASP A 364 -9.89 -14.53 -2.76
C ASP A 364 -9.04 -15.04 -1.59
N LEU A 365 -7.72 -15.00 -1.71
CA LEU A 365 -6.82 -15.35 -0.61
C LEU A 365 -7.03 -14.42 0.60
N ILE A 366 -7.11 -13.11 0.38
CA ILE A 366 -7.39 -12.14 1.45
C ILE A 366 -8.75 -12.43 2.09
N GLY A 367 -9.79 -12.60 1.30
CA GLY A 367 -11.13 -12.88 1.81
C GLY A 367 -11.20 -14.16 2.64
N CYS A 368 -10.53 -15.23 2.19
CA CYS A 368 -10.41 -16.47 2.94
C CYS A 368 -9.66 -16.27 4.25
N MET A 369 -8.51 -15.57 4.23
CA MET A 369 -7.75 -15.27 5.44
C MET A 369 -8.56 -14.46 6.45
N CYS A 370 -9.28 -13.43 6.00
CA CYS A 370 -10.19 -12.67 6.87
C CYS A 370 -11.23 -13.59 7.51
N ALA A 371 -11.89 -14.42 6.72
CA ALA A 371 -12.99 -15.26 7.16
C ALA A 371 -12.55 -16.37 8.14
N VAL A 372 -11.47 -17.10 7.85
CA VAL A 372 -11.07 -18.28 8.66
C VAL A 372 -10.10 -17.98 9.78
N THR A 373 -9.27 -16.93 9.67
CA THR A 373 -8.25 -16.59 10.67
C THR A 373 -8.47 -15.24 11.35
N GLY A 374 -9.39 -14.40 10.85
CA GLY A 374 -9.66 -13.08 11.41
C GLY A 374 -8.58 -12.02 11.07
N LYS A 375 -7.73 -12.27 10.05
CA LYS A 375 -6.77 -11.27 9.60
C LYS A 375 -7.47 -10.05 9.03
N THR A 376 -6.83 -8.89 9.14
CA THR A 376 -7.28 -7.69 8.44
C THR A 376 -6.91 -7.75 6.96
N VAL A 377 -7.61 -7.00 6.12
CA VAL A 377 -7.31 -6.92 4.67
C VAL A 377 -5.88 -6.46 4.42
N ILE A 378 -5.40 -5.47 5.19
CA ILE A 378 -4.04 -4.90 5.03
C ILE A 378 -2.98 -5.97 5.33
N GLU A 379 -3.14 -6.74 6.42
CA GLU A 379 -2.22 -7.83 6.76
C GLU A 379 -2.28 -8.96 5.73
N GLY A 380 -3.47 -9.31 5.24
CA GLY A 380 -3.65 -10.32 4.21
C GLY A 380 -3.04 -9.91 2.88
N ASP A 381 -3.11 -8.64 2.52
CA ASP A 381 -2.56 -8.11 1.26
C ASP A 381 -1.04 -8.22 1.21
N VAL A 382 -0.36 -7.75 2.24
CA VAL A 382 1.11 -7.87 2.39
C VAL A 382 1.55 -9.33 2.34
N GLU A 383 0.79 -10.22 2.98
CA GLU A 383 1.09 -11.64 3.01
C GLU A 383 0.96 -12.31 1.64
N VAL A 384 0.01 -11.89 0.81
CA VAL A 384 -0.07 -12.38 -0.59
C VAL A 384 1.10 -11.86 -1.41
N SER A 385 1.50 -10.60 -1.25
CA SER A 385 2.71 -10.06 -1.91
C SER A 385 3.94 -10.88 -1.54
N GLU A 386 4.13 -11.18 -0.25
CA GLU A 386 5.24 -12.00 0.24
C GLU A 386 5.21 -13.44 -0.32
N ALA A 387 4.03 -14.06 -0.43
CA ALA A 387 3.88 -15.38 -1.03
C ALA A 387 4.29 -15.39 -2.52
N VAL A 388 3.90 -14.36 -3.28
CA VAL A 388 4.32 -14.17 -4.68
C VAL A 388 5.83 -13.98 -4.76
N ASP A 389 6.39 -13.18 -3.88
CA ASP A 389 7.82 -12.91 -3.81
C ASP A 389 8.62 -14.18 -3.47
N TYR A 390 8.17 -15.01 -2.53
CA TYR A 390 8.82 -16.29 -2.26
C TYR A 390 8.83 -17.20 -3.49
N ALA A 391 7.72 -17.26 -4.24
CA ALA A 391 7.66 -18.09 -5.44
C ALA A 391 8.64 -17.63 -6.51
N ARG A 392 8.85 -16.33 -6.68
CA ARG A 392 9.84 -15.77 -7.61
C ARG A 392 11.26 -15.89 -7.06
N PHE A 393 11.46 -15.59 -5.78
CA PHE A 393 12.77 -15.51 -5.14
C PHE A 393 13.47 -16.87 -5.08
N TYR A 394 12.85 -17.90 -4.50
CA TYR A 394 13.51 -19.18 -4.31
C TYR A 394 13.86 -19.87 -5.62
N THR A 395 12.99 -19.75 -6.61
CA THR A 395 13.29 -20.35 -7.93
C THR A 395 14.40 -19.59 -8.67
N THR A 396 14.45 -18.26 -8.56
CA THR A 396 15.54 -17.45 -9.15
C THR A 396 16.86 -17.68 -8.40
N ALA A 397 16.82 -17.77 -7.06
CA ALA A 397 17.98 -18.08 -6.25
C ALA A 397 18.55 -19.47 -6.59
N MET A 398 17.68 -20.47 -6.80
CA MET A 398 18.10 -21.80 -7.19
C MET A 398 18.86 -21.83 -8.54
N LYS A 399 18.42 -21.05 -9.53
CA LYS A 399 19.15 -20.88 -10.79
C LYS A 399 20.54 -20.29 -10.58
N LYS A 400 20.66 -19.28 -9.70
CA LYS A 400 21.95 -18.68 -9.36
C LYS A 400 22.89 -19.67 -8.66
N PHE A 401 22.38 -20.50 -7.74
CA PHE A 401 23.18 -21.56 -7.12
C PHE A 401 23.61 -22.63 -8.12
N ALA A 402 22.73 -23.02 -9.03
CA ALA A 402 23.04 -24.03 -10.06
C ALA A 402 24.07 -23.55 -11.12
N ALA A 403 24.25 -22.24 -11.24
CA ALA A 403 25.24 -21.65 -12.13
C ALA A 403 26.66 -21.57 -11.53
N LEU A 404 26.85 -22.00 -10.27
CA LEU A 404 28.16 -22.05 -9.62
C LEU A 404 28.90 -23.34 -10.00
N ASP A 405 30.13 -23.23 -10.47
CA ASP A 405 30.91 -24.36 -11.09
C ASP A 405 31.19 -25.52 -10.10
N ASP A 406 31.31 -25.23 -8.79
CA ASP A 406 31.72 -26.22 -7.79
C ASP A 406 30.56 -26.76 -6.93
N ILE A 407 29.30 -26.53 -7.36
CA ILE A 407 28.10 -26.94 -6.60
C ILE A 407 27.27 -27.95 -7.38
N GLU A 408 27.08 -29.14 -6.79
CA GLU A 408 26.12 -30.12 -7.27
C GLU A 408 24.82 -30.04 -6.44
N ILE A 409 23.70 -29.75 -7.11
CA ILE A 409 22.39 -29.67 -6.48
C ILE A 409 21.66 -30.99 -6.65
N LYS A 410 21.32 -31.63 -5.54
CA LYS A 410 20.55 -32.90 -5.51
C LYS A 410 19.28 -32.75 -4.68
N PRO A 411 18.10 -33.18 -5.20
CA PRO A 411 16.90 -33.29 -4.38
C PRO A 411 17.14 -34.19 -3.18
N LYS A 412 16.64 -33.80 -2.00
CA LYS A 412 16.69 -34.62 -0.78
C LYS A 412 15.67 -35.75 -0.77
N GLY A 413 14.55 -35.58 -1.47
CA GLY A 413 13.44 -36.53 -1.53
C GLY A 413 12.11 -35.90 -1.12
N THR A 414 11.43 -36.46 -0.14
CA THR A 414 10.15 -35.92 0.36
C THR A 414 10.38 -34.93 1.49
N ILE A 415 9.80 -33.74 1.37
CA ILE A 415 9.85 -32.68 2.38
C ILE A 415 8.47 -32.52 3.02
N LEU A 416 8.44 -32.44 4.35
CA LEU A 416 7.25 -32.09 5.11
C LEU A 416 7.31 -30.61 5.51
N VAL A 417 6.31 -29.83 5.12
CA VAL A 417 6.12 -28.44 5.54
C VAL A 417 5.02 -28.38 6.58
N ILE A 418 5.33 -27.91 7.77
CA ILE A 418 4.38 -27.67 8.87
C ILE A 418 4.35 -26.17 9.15
N SER A 419 3.21 -25.53 8.93
CA SER A 419 3.09 -24.06 8.97
C SER A 419 2.12 -23.58 10.04
N PRO A 420 2.30 -22.35 10.55
CA PRO A 420 1.44 -21.74 11.57
C PRO A 420 0.15 -21.20 10.97
N TRP A 421 -0.74 -20.71 11.85
CA TRP A 421 -2.01 -20.09 11.45
C TRP A 421 -1.94 -18.57 11.25
N ASN A 422 -0.99 -17.88 11.91
CA ASN A 422 -0.88 -16.42 11.90
C ASN A 422 -0.32 -15.83 10.58
N PHE A 423 0.42 -16.65 9.80
CA PHE A 423 0.82 -16.37 8.43
C PHE A 423 0.38 -17.53 7.52
N PRO A 424 -0.93 -17.65 7.25
CA PRO A 424 -1.51 -18.83 6.61
C PRO A 424 -1.21 -18.97 5.13
N CYS A 425 -0.70 -17.95 4.46
CA CYS A 425 -0.34 -17.95 3.03
C CYS A 425 1.17 -17.89 2.80
N ALA A 426 1.86 -16.86 3.27
CA ALA A 426 3.26 -16.63 2.92
C ALA A 426 4.20 -17.71 3.42
N ILE A 427 4.14 -18.06 4.71
CA ILE A 427 5.04 -19.05 5.32
C ILE A 427 4.89 -20.44 4.67
N PRO A 428 3.68 -21.02 4.50
CA PRO A 428 3.56 -22.29 3.82
C PRO A 428 3.97 -22.23 2.36
N VAL A 429 3.67 -21.17 1.64
CA VAL A 429 4.12 -20.99 0.23
C VAL A 429 5.65 -20.96 0.18
N GLY A 430 6.31 -20.22 1.06
CA GLY A 430 7.77 -20.18 1.14
C GLY A 430 8.39 -21.57 1.32
N GLY A 431 7.85 -22.38 2.25
CA GLY A 431 8.30 -23.75 2.50
C GLY A 431 8.06 -24.68 1.30
N ILE A 432 6.89 -24.57 0.66
CA ILE A 432 6.53 -25.33 -0.55
C ILE A 432 7.50 -25.00 -1.69
N VAL A 433 7.69 -23.73 -1.98
CA VAL A 433 8.50 -23.31 -3.12
C VAL A 433 9.98 -23.66 -2.92
N ALA A 434 10.50 -23.49 -1.70
CA ALA A 434 11.87 -23.92 -1.37
C ALA A 434 12.06 -25.43 -1.64
N GLY A 435 11.07 -26.25 -1.26
CA GLY A 435 11.08 -27.67 -1.54
C GLY A 435 11.00 -28.02 -3.03
N LEU A 436 9.98 -27.47 -3.71
CA LEU A 436 9.68 -27.76 -5.12
C LEU A 436 10.78 -27.25 -6.07
N ALA A 437 11.28 -26.03 -5.85
CA ALA A 437 12.38 -25.47 -6.66
C ALA A 437 13.65 -26.32 -6.58
N GLY A 438 13.92 -26.89 -5.39
CA GLY A 438 15.01 -27.86 -5.19
C GLY A 438 14.76 -29.24 -5.80
N GLY A 439 13.63 -29.47 -6.50
CA GLY A 439 13.27 -30.74 -7.12
C GLY A 439 12.75 -31.79 -6.14
N ASN A 440 12.31 -31.41 -4.96
CA ASN A 440 11.74 -32.32 -3.98
C ASN A 440 10.21 -32.43 -4.14
N THR A 441 9.64 -33.53 -3.67
CA THR A 441 8.20 -33.62 -3.44
C THR A 441 7.85 -33.02 -2.08
N VAL A 442 6.69 -32.42 -1.95
CA VAL A 442 6.29 -31.69 -0.74
C VAL A 442 4.93 -32.18 -0.23
N ILE A 443 4.87 -32.48 1.07
CA ILE A 443 3.62 -32.66 1.80
C ILE A 443 3.45 -31.43 2.69
N LEU A 444 2.37 -30.68 2.51
CA LEU A 444 2.01 -29.55 3.35
C LEU A 444 0.99 -29.97 4.40
N LYS A 445 1.33 -29.78 5.66
CA LYS A 445 0.41 -29.84 6.79
C LYS A 445 0.23 -28.43 7.36
N PRO A 446 -0.77 -27.66 6.91
CA PRO A 446 -1.04 -26.35 7.47
C PRO A 446 -1.60 -26.45 8.89
N ALA A 447 -1.58 -25.36 9.66
CA ALA A 447 -2.39 -25.27 10.86
C ALA A 447 -3.85 -25.51 10.50
N THR A 448 -4.55 -26.32 11.30
CA THR A 448 -5.91 -26.76 10.96
C THR A 448 -6.85 -25.60 10.66
N VAL A 449 -6.80 -24.54 11.48
CA VAL A 449 -7.68 -23.36 11.29
C VAL A 449 -7.43 -22.59 9.97
N ALA A 450 -6.27 -22.75 9.36
CA ALA A 450 -5.86 -22.05 8.15
C ALA A 450 -5.87 -22.93 6.88
N ALA A 451 -6.32 -24.18 6.98
CA ALA A 451 -6.25 -25.12 5.87
C ALA A 451 -7.06 -24.72 4.62
N PRO A 452 -8.19 -24.00 4.70
CA PRO A 452 -8.86 -23.48 3.49
C PRO A 452 -7.98 -22.56 2.65
N VAL A 453 -7.16 -21.71 3.29
CA VAL A 453 -6.18 -20.85 2.58
C VAL A 453 -5.15 -21.73 1.87
N ALA A 454 -4.65 -22.77 2.57
CA ALA A 454 -3.69 -23.70 2.00
C ALA A 454 -4.25 -24.47 0.79
N TRP A 455 -5.50 -24.87 0.82
CA TRP A 455 -6.16 -25.48 -0.32
C TRP A 455 -6.26 -24.55 -1.51
N MET A 456 -6.60 -23.30 -1.26
CA MET A 456 -6.72 -22.30 -2.35
C MET A 456 -5.40 -22.07 -3.06
N PHE A 457 -4.31 -21.81 -2.34
CA PHE A 457 -3.03 -21.60 -3.01
C PHE A 457 -2.44 -22.89 -3.60
N ALA A 458 -2.72 -24.07 -3.02
CA ALA A 458 -2.31 -25.33 -3.62
C ALA A 458 -2.94 -25.53 -5.02
N LYS A 459 -4.18 -25.14 -5.21
CA LYS A 459 -4.81 -25.13 -6.54
C LYS A 459 -4.05 -24.25 -7.52
N ALA A 460 -3.55 -23.08 -7.09
CA ALA A 460 -2.73 -22.22 -7.93
C ALA A 460 -1.44 -22.92 -8.40
N PHE A 461 -0.78 -23.69 -7.53
CA PHE A 461 0.40 -24.50 -7.90
C PHE A 461 0.04 -25.64 -8.86
N TRP A 462 -1.04 -26.38 -8.61
CA TRP A 462 -1.47 -27.47 -9.50
C TRP A 462 -1.86 -26.93 -10.87
N ASP A 463 -2.61 -25.84 -10.94
CA ASP A 463 -3.01 -25.19 -12.18
C ASP A 463 -1.82 -24.54 -12.93
N ALA A 464 -0.73 -24.23 -12.24
CA ALA A 464 0.51 -23.78 -12.84
C ALA A 464 1.36 -24.92 -13.46
N GLY A 465 1.01 -26.18 -13.15
CA GLY A 465 1.69 -27.36 -13.67
C GLY A 465 2.47 -28.17 -12.66
N VAL A 466 2.37 -27.88 -11.36
CA VAL A 466 2.90 -28.76 -10.32
C VAL A 466 2.02 -30.00 -10.22
N PRO A 467 2.55 -31.21 -10.39
CA PRO A 467 1.76 -32.44 -10.23
C PRO A 467 1.18 -32.55 -8.81
N LYS A 468 -0.04 -33.03 -8.68
CA LYS A 468 -0.68 -33.26 -7.38
C LYS A 468 0.06 -34.27 -6.50
N GLU A 469 0.80 -35.18 -7.12
CA GLU A 469 1.69 -36.14 -6.49
C GLU A 469 2.94 -35.47 -5.89
N ALA A 470 3.39 -34.36 -6.49
CA ALA A 470 4.56 -33.63 -6.06
C ALA A 470 4.23 -32.60 -4.96
N LEU A 471 2.98 -32.09 -4.92
CA LEU A 471 2.49 -31.21 -3.87
C LEU A 471 1.18 -31.74 -3.32
N GLN A 472 1.19 -32.25 -2.09
CA GLN A 472 0.00 -32.76 -1.41
C GLN A 472 -0.30 -31.94 -0.17
N VAL A 473 -1.58 -31.61 0.05
CA VAL A 473 -2.04 -30.81 1.20
C VAL A 473 -2.94 -31.69 2.08
N ILE A 474 -2.62 -31.77 3.35
CA ILE A 474 -3.36 -32.62 4.28
C ILE A 474 -3.74 -31.87 5.57
N ILE A 475 -4.94 -32.18 6.08
CA ILE A 475 -5.29 -31.97 7.47
C ILE A 475 -5.54 -33.35 8.11
N THR A 476 -5.11 -33.51 9.36
CA THR A 476 -5.19 -34.80 10.03
C THR A 476 -5.29 -34.61 11.54
N ASN A 477 -5.63 -35.69 12.26
CA ASN A 477 -5.64 -35.75 13.73
C ASN A 477 -4.23 -35.97 14.29
N ARG A 478 -4.07 -35.95 15.64
CA ARG A 478 -2.79 -36.14 16.29
C ARG A 478 -2.16 -37.51 16.06
N GLU A 479 -2.98 -38.55 15.93
CA GLU A 479 -2.50 -39.93 15.72
C GLU A 479 -1.87 -40.08 14.32
N ALA A 480 -2.56 -39.70 13.29
CA ALA A 480 -2.06 -39.72 11.91
C ALA A 480 -0.90 -38.73 11.69
N LEU A 481 -0.84 -37.61 12.44
CA LEU A 481 0.32 -36.70 12.44
C LEU A 481 1.60 -37.41 12.95
N LYS A 482 1.53 -38.31 13.92
CA LYS A 482 2.69 -39.08 14.35
C LYS A 482 3.23 -39.96 13.24
N VAL A 483 2.36 -40.58 12.43
CA VAL A 483 2.77 -41.38 11.26
C VAL A 483 3.56 -40.47 10.30
N LEU A 484 3.05 -39.30 10.03
CA LEU A 484 3.69 -38.35 9.13
C LEU A 484 5.08 -37.90 9.61
N THR A 485 5.20 -37.53 10.90
CA THR A 485 6.44 -36.94 11.43
C THR A 485 7.52 -37.98 11.76
N THR A 486 7.18 -39.27 11.87
CA THR A 486 8.11 -40.37 12.16
C THR A 486 8.46 -41.22 10.94
N ALA A 487 7.85 -40.97 9.78
CA ALA A 487 8.05 -41.75 8.58
C ALA A 487 9.48 -41.59 8.02
N PRO A 488 10.25 -42.68 7.80
CA PRO A 488 11.61 -42.59 7.24
C PRO A 488 11.67 -42.02 5.83
N ALA A 489 10.56 -42.04 5.10
CA ALA A 489 10.41 -41.44 3.80
C ALA A 489 10.52 -39.88 3.83
N ILE A 490 10.18 -39.27 4.95
CA ILE A 490 10.35 -37.82 5.15
C ILE A 490 11.83 -37.50 5.38
N LYS A 491 12.46 -36.88 4.40
CA LYS A 491 13.89 -36.58 4.42
C LYS A 491 14.24 -35.24 5.03
N HIS A 492 13.26 -34.32 5.10
CA HIS A 492 13.44 -33.01 5.70
C HIS A 492 12.12 -32.45 6.18
N ILE A 493 12.15 -31.72 7.29
CA ILE A 493 10.98 -31.05 7.86
C ILE A 493 11.27 -29.55 7.93
N ILE A 494 10.39 -28.75 7.34
CA ILE A 494 10.36 -27.30 7.48
C ILE A 494 9.23 -26.97 8.45
N LEU A 495 9.60 -26.61 9.67
CA LEU A 495 8.64 -26.31 10.73
C LEU A 495 8.70 -24.83 11.09
N THR A 496 7.56 -24.18 11.03
CA THR A 496 7.35 -22.83 11.59
C THR A 496 6.12 -22.87 12.48
N GLY A 497 6.28 -22.51 13.76
CA GLY A 497 5.17 -22.54 14.72
C GLY A 497 5.63 -22.45 16.17
N GLY A 498 4.71 -22.72 17.10
CA GLY A 498 4.99 -22.80 18.53
C GLY A 498 5.66 -24.12 18.96
N THR A 499 5.99 -24.21 20.22
CA THR A 499 6.63 -25.40 20.85
C THR A 499 5.65 -26.46 21.29
N ASP A 500 4.33 -26.22 21.22
CA ASP A 500 3.26 -27.11 21.75
C ASP A 500 2.77 -28.13 20.72
#